data_0552d2a907fbafc9d697a0bc1e64f3c3
#
_entry.id   0552d2a907fbafc9d697a0bc1e64f3c3
#
_cell.length_a   1.000
_cell.length_b   1.000
_cell.length_c   1.000
_cell.angle_alpha   90.00
_cell.angle_beta   90.00
_cell.angle_gamma   90.00
#
_symmetry.space_group_name_H-M   'P 1'
#
loop_
_entity.id
_entity.type
_entity.pdbx_description
1 polymer ?
#
loop_
_entity_poly.entity_id
_entity_poly.type
_entity_poly.pdbx_seq_one_letter_code
_entity_poly.pdbx_strand_id
1 'polypeptide(L)'
;MKTATFTRGTLAALGFVAIQAAHAHALPKTQEPAAGATLSTAPHAVSIGFSEALEPAFSSIAVTDSHGQSVADGKSSVDAGNRKRMHVALAGLTAGTYTVTWIAVASDGHRTQGHYAFTLK
;
A
#
# COMPACT_ATOMS: atom_id res chain seq x y z
N MET A 1 -45.40 45.44 38.68
CA MET A 1 -45.08 45.04 37.35
C MET A 1 -43.80 44.24 37.35
N LYS A 2 -43.90 43.02 37.04
CA LYS A 2 -42.74 42.14 36.97
C LYS A 2 -42.28 42.06 35.55
N THR A 3 -41.10 42.59 35.25
CA THR A 3 -40.44 42.37 34.00
C THR A 3 -39.79 41.01 34.03
N ALA A 4 -40.27 40.09 33.23
CA ALA A 4 -39.62 38.80 33.05
C ALA A 4 -38.42 39.01 32.14
N THR A 5 -37.23 38.85 32.71
CA THR A 5 -36.02 38.86 31.92
C THR A 5 -35.87 37.43 31.36
N PHE A 6 -36.20 37.28 30.09
CA PHE A 6 -35.84 36.07 29.38
C PHE A 6 -34.34 36.10 29.07
N THR A 7 -33.61 35.34 29.85
CA THR A 7 -32.22 35.06 29.47
C THR A 7 -32.28 34.11 28.30
N ARG A 8 -32.07 34.62 27.11
CA ARG A 8 -31.83 33.81 25.95
C ARG A 8 -30.46 33.14 26.16
N GLY A 9 -30.49 31.92 26.59
CA GLY A 9 -29.31 31.05 26.53
C GLY A 9 -28.90 30.88 25.07
N THR A 10 -27.79 31.50 24.71
CA THR A 10 -27.18 31.26 23.43
C THR A 10 -26.67 29.81 23.47
N LEU A 11 -27.37 28.91 22.80
CA LEU A 11 -26.83 27.59 22.50
C LEU A 11 -25.70 27.83 21.52
N ALA A 12 -24.47 27.86 22.01
CA ALA A 12 -23.32 27.71 21.17
C ALA A 12 -23.33 26.27 20.63
N ALA A 13 -23.81 26.10 19.42
CA ALA A 13 -23.61 24.87 18.70
C ALA A 13 -22.09 24.73 18.49
N LEU A 14 -21.44 23.96 19.37
CA LEU A 14 -20.11 23.44 19.11
C LEU A 14 -20.25 22.53 17.91
N GLY A 15 -20.04 23.10 16.73
CA GLY A 15 -19.84 22.31 15.54
C GLY A 15 -18.59 21.49 15.76
N PHE A 16 -18.76 20.20 15.99
CA PHE A 16 -17.67 19.25 15.84
C PHE A 16 -17.29 19.27 14.37
N VAL A 17 -16.30 20.10 14.02
CA VAL A 17 -15.54 19.88 12.82
C VAL A 17 -14.73 18.63 13.13
N ALA A 18 -15.26 17.47 12.75
CA ALA A 18 -14.46 16.28 12.66
C ALA A 18 -13.38 16.57 11.60
N ILE A 19 -12.22 17.03 12.06
CA ILE A 19 -11.02 17.01 11.23
C ILE A 19 -10.75 15.52 11.05
N GLN A 20 -11.31 14.95 10.00
CA GLN A 20 -10.78 13.72 9.48
C GLN A 20 -9.37 14.08 9.01
N ALA A 21 -8.39 13.78 9.87
CA ALA A 21 -7.04 13.66 9.38
C ALA A 21 -7.12 12.70 8.19
N ALA A 22 -6.99 13.24 6.99
CA ALA A 22 -6.84 12.41 5.81
C ALA A 22 -5.56 11.61 6.03
N HIS A 23 -5.71 10.41 6.58
CA HIS A 23 -4.61 9.48 6.68
C HIS A 23 -4.28 9.08 5.25
N ALA A 24 -3.24 9.69 4.70
CA ALA A 24 -2.65 9.29 3.44
C ALA A 24 -1.98 7.93 3.67
N HIS A 25 -2.77 6.84 3.63
CA HIS A 25 -2.24 5.50 3.62
C HIS A 25 -1.87 5.14 2.19
N ALA A 26 -0.63 4.73 1.97
CA ALA A 26 -0.23 4.14 0.71
C ALA A 26 -0.88 2.76 0.59
N LEU A 27 -1.91 2.67 -0.23
CA LEU A 27 -2.63 1.42 -0.52
C LEU A 27 -2.36 0.97 -1.94
N PRO A 28 -2.23 -0.35 -2.19
CA PRO A 28 -2.08 -0.86 -3.55
C PRO A 28 -3.27 -0.47 -4.42
N LYS A 29 -2.98 0.06 -5.60
CA LYS A 29 -3.97 0.36 -6.64
C LYS A 29 -3.86 -0.62 -7.79
N THR A 30 -2.65 -1.02 -8.13
CA THR A 30 -2.35 -1.99 -9.19
C THR A 30 -1.32 -2.98 -8.69
N GLN A 31 -1.46 -4.23 -9.09
CA GLN A 31 -0.54 -5.31 -8.76
C GLN A 31 -0.31 -6.16 -10.01
N GLU A 32 0.94 -6.35 -10.38
CA GLU A 32 1.33 -7.23 -11.48
C GLU A 32 2.51 -8.12 -11.05
N PRO A 33 2.32 -9.45 -11.05
CA PRO A 33 1.07 -10.18 -11.28
C PRO A 33 -0.03 -9.79 -10.30
N ALA A 34 -1.30 -9.93 -10.73
CA ALA A 34 -2.45 -9.64 -9.87
C ALA A 34 -2.58 -10.66 -8.74
N ALA A 35 -3.18 -10.26 -7.63
CA ALA A 35 -3.48 -11.14 -6.52
C ALA A 35 -4.37 -12.31 -6.98
N GLY A 36 -3.95 -13.54 -6.67
CA GLY A 36 -4.67 -14.75 -7.04
C GLY A 36 -4.56 -15.15 -8.51
N ALA A 37 -3.74 -14.46 -9.30
CA ALA A 37 -3.56 -14.77 -10.72
C ALA A 37 -2.90 -16.15 -10.91
N THR A 38 -3.33 -16.84 -11.96
CA THR A 38 -2.66 -18.04 -12.47
C THR A 38 -2.08 -17.69 -13.84
N LEU A 39 -0.75 -17.81 -13.96
CA LEU A 39 -0.01 -17.42 -15.14
C LEU A 39 0.49 -18.67 -15.88
N SER A 40 0.51 -18.60 -17.21
CA SER A 40 1.13 -19.61 -18.06
C SER A 40 2.53 -19.24 -18.53
N THR A 41 2.93 -17.98 -18.33
CA THR A 41 4.25 -17.45 -18.66
C THR A 41 4.87 -16.85 -17.40
N ALA A 42 6.13 -17.18 -17.12
CA ALA A 42 6.84 -16.67 -15.96
C ALA A 42 6.98 -15.14 -16.03
N PRO A 43 6.54 -14.41 -14.98
CA PRO A 43 6.78 -12.99 -14.92
C PRO A 43 8.24 -12.68 -14.65
N HIS A 44 8.74 -11.57 -15.18
CA HIS A 44 10.14 -11.14 -14.98
C HIS A 44 10.28 -10.16 -13.81
N ALA A 45 9.17 -9.64 -13.31
CA ALA A 45 9.16 -8.68 -12.22
C ALA A 45 7.81 -8.69 -11.50
N VAL A 46 7.82 -8.22 -10.27
CA VAL A 46 6.62 -7.80 -9.54
C VAL A 46 6.61 -6.28 -9.49
N SER A 47 5.47 -5.70 -9.79
CA SER A 47 5.26 -4.25 -9.78
C SER A 47 3.97 -3.93 -9.04
N ILE A 48 4.04 -2.95 -8.15
CA ILE A 48 2.88 -2.49 -7.37
C ILE A 48 2.79 -0.98 -7.48
N GLY A 49 1.63 -0.49 -7.92
CA GLY A 49 1.29 0.92 -7.89
C GLY A 49 0.47 1.24 -6.64
N PHE A 50 0.82 2.32 -5.95
CA PHE A 50 0.18 2.75 -4.70
C PHE A 50 -0.59 4.05 -4.88
N SER A 51 -1.46 4.34 -3.93
CA SER A 51 -2.25 5.56 -3.92
C SER A 51 -1.45 6.81 -3.56
N GLU A 52 -0.29 6.65 -2.90
CA GLU A 52 0.55 7.72 -2.40
C GLU A 52 2.01 7.52 -2.79
N ALA A 53 2.76 8.61 -2.84
CA ALA A 53 4.20 8.55 -3.04
C ALA A 53 4.88 7.83 -1.87
N LEU A 54 5.89 7.02 -2.18
CA LEU A 54 6.59 6.16 -1.23
C LEU A 54 7.95 6.74 -0.86
N GLU A 55 8.37 6.48 0.38
CA GLU A 55 9.74 6.70 0.82
C GLU A 55 10.62 5.51 0.38
N PRO A 56 11.55 5.71 -0.54
CA PRO A 56 12.34 4.61 -1.10
C PRO A 56 13.16 3.83 -0.06
N ALA A 57 13.67 4.52 0.95
CA ALA A 57 14.52 3.92 1.98
C ALA A 57 13.76 2.94 2.89
N PHE A 58 12.43 3.06 2.97
CA PHE A 58 11.61 2.30 3.93
C PHE A 58 10.56 1.43 3.27
N SER A 59 10.50 1.43 1.95
CA SER A 59 9.51 0.67 1.18
C SER A 59 10.19 -0.47 0.43
N SER A 60 9.56 -1.65 0.42
CA SER A 60 10.17 -2.84 -0.18
C SER A 60 9.14 -3.87 -0.64
N ILE A 61 9.53 -4.69 -1.59
CA ILE A 61 8.82 -5.90 -2.01
C ILE A 61 9.74 -7.09 -1.82
N ALA A 62 9.22 -8.16 -1.22
CA ALA A 62 9.85 -9.47 -1.19
C ALA A 62 8.96 -10.47 -1.91
N VAL A 63 9.57 -11.40 -2.64
CA VAL A 63 8.87 -12.49 -3.31
C VAL A 63 9.52 -13.80 -2.91
N THR A 64 8.71 -14.73 -2.42
CA THR A 64 9.19 -16.05 -1.97
C THR A 64 8.44 -17.16 -2.68
N ASP A 65 9.12 -18.30 -2.83
CA ASP A 65 8.51 -19.55 -3.31
C ASP A 65 7.74 -20.28 -2.19
N SER A 66 7.20 -21.45 -2.50
CA SER A 66 6.46 -22.27 -1.54
C SER A 66 7.31 -22.81 -0.38
N HIS A 67 8.63 -22.72 -0.46
CA HIS A 67 9.58 -23.11 0.58
C HIS A 67 10.08 -21.89 1.39
N GLY A 68 9.54 -20.71 1.13
CA GLY A 68 9.95 -19.47 1.80
C GLY A 68 11.28 -18.90 1.32
N GLN A 69 11.82 -19.41 0.20
CA GLN A 69 13.06 -18.88 -0.37
C GLN A 69 12.80 -17.71 -1.29
N SER A 70 13.66 -16.69 -1.21
CA SER A 70 13.56 -15.52 -2.09
C SER A 70 13.81 -15.91 -3.54
N VAL A 71 12.94 -15.42 -4.41
CA VAL A 71 13.09 -15.52 -5.87
C VAL A 71 13.34 -14.16 -6.51
N ALA A 72 13.59 -13.12 -5.71
CA ALA A 72 13.96 -11.81 -6.19
C ALA A 72 15.37 -11.83 -6.79
N ASP A 73 15.53 -11.12 -7.90
CA ASP A 73 16.82 -10.86 -8.54
C ASP A 73 17.25 -9.43 -8.20
N GLY A 74 17.91 -9.30 -7.06
CA GLY A 74 18.30 -8.01 -6.52
C GLY A 74 17.26 -7.40 -5.57
N LYS A 75 17.45 -6.13 -5.25
CA LYS A 75 16.59 -5.40 -4.32
C LYS A 75 15.39 -4.79 -5.05
N SER A 76 14.27 -4.69 -4.34
CA SER A 76 13.16 -3.86 -4.80
C SER A 76 13.54 -2.38 -4.78
N SER A 77 12.88 -1.60 -5.61
CA SER A 77 13.09 -0.16 -5.67
C SER A 77 11.80 0.59 -5.99
N VAL A 78 11.73 1.82 -5.50
CA VAL A 78 10.70 2.78 -5.88
C VAL A 78 11.17 3.46 -7.16
N ASP A 79 10.28 3.58 -8.16
CA ASP A 79 10.63 4.20 -9.44
C ASP A 79 10.99 5.67 -9.25
N ALA A 80 12.13 6.08 -9.80
CA ALA A 80 12.60 7.46 -9.72
C ALA A 80 11.64 8.43 -10.44
N GLY A 81 11.05 7.99 -11.54
CA GLY A 81 10.10 8.79 -12.33
C GLY A 81 8.65 8.72 -11.85
N ASN A 82 8.32 7.79 -10.96
CA ASN A 82 7.00 7.64 -10.40
C ASN A 82 7.06 7.02 -9.00
N ARG A 83 7.15 7.87 -7.99
CA ARG A 83 7.29 7.44 -6.59
C ARG A 83 6.10 6.69 -6.00
N LYS A 84 5.01 6.61 -6.71
CA LYS A 84 3.86 5.77 -6.34
C LYS A 84 4.03 4.32 -6.78
N ARG A 85 5.07 3.99 -7.50
CA ARG A 85 5.33 2.66 -8.05
C ARG A 85 6.60 2.06 -7.47
N MET A 86 6.50 0.78 -7.10
CA MET A 86 7.60 -0.01 -6.60
C MET A 86 7.68 -1.31 -7.40
N HIS A 87 8.88 -1.80 -7.65
CA HIS A 87 9.09 -3.04 -8.38
C HIS A 87 10.29 -3.83 -7.86
N VAL A 88 10.31 -5.11 -8.18
CA VAL A 88 11.43 -6.00 -7.95
C VAL A 88 11.55 -6.96 -9.14
N ALA A 89 12.76 -7.14 -9.65
CA ALA A 89 13.04 -8.14 -10.67
C ALA A 89 12.98 -9.53 -10.06
N LEU A 90 12.59 -10.51 -10.87
CA LEU A 90 12.51 -11.92 -10.47
C LEU A 90 13.58 -12.74 -11.20
N ALA A 91 14.14 -13.70 -10.48
CA ALA A 91 14.92 -14.78 -11.09
C ALA A 91 14.01 -15.65 -11.98
N GLY A 92 14.58 -16.53 -12.78
CA GLY A 92 13.79 -17.45 -13.60
C GLY A 92 12.89 -18.33 -12.72
N LEU A 93 11.57 -18.13 -12.81
CA LEU A 93 10.60 -18.87 -12.00
C LEU A 93 10.25 -20.20 -12.66
N THR A 94 10.03 -21.21 -11.84
CA THR A 94 9.44 -22.49 -12.21
C THR A 94 7.98 -22.56 -11.77
N ALA A 95 7.23 -23.55 -12.28
CA ALA A 95 5.84 -23.73 -11.88
C ALA A 95 5.71 -23.85 -10.35
N GLY A 96 4.74 -23.18 -9.79
CA GLY A 96 4.49 -23.15 -8.35
C GLY A 96 3.74 -21.92 -7.90
N THR A 97 3.51 -21.83 -6.60
CA THR A 97 2.85 -20.70 -5.96
C THR A 97 3.88 -19.81 -5.28
N TYR A 98 3.75 -18.50 -5.51
CA TYR A 98 4.66 -17.47 -5.00
C TYR A 98 3.90 -16.49 -4.13
N THR A 99 4.55 -16.05 -3.07
CA THR A 99 4.00 -15.03 -2.16
C THR A 99 4.76 -13.73 -2.33
N VAL A 100 4.02 -12.66 -2.56
CA VAL A 100 4.52 -11.28 -2.60
C VAL A 100 4.19 -10.63 -1.28
N THR A 101 5.22 -10.13 -0.60
CA THR A 101 5.07 -9.38 0.65
C THR A 101 5.61 -7.97 0.44
N TRP A 102 4.84 -6.97 0.80
CA TRP A 102 5.26 -5.60 0.60
C TRP A 102 5.14 -4.76 1.88
N ILE A 103 6.02 -3.80 2.00
CA ILE A 103 6.01 -2.74 2.99
C ILE A 103 6.02 -1.43 2.25
N ALA A 104 5.10 -0.54 2.54
CA ALA A 104 5.02 0.78 1.96
C ALA A 104 5.00 1.85 3.05
N VAL A 105 5.92 2.80 2.97
CA VAL A 105 5.95 3.97 3.83
C VAL A 105 5.67 5.18 2.97
N ALA A 106 4.56 5.86 3.24
CA ALA A 106 4.17 7.07 2.53
C ALA A 106 5.07 8.25 2.93
N SER A 107 5.05 9.31 2.12
CA SER A 107 5.87 10.52 2.35
C SER A 107 5.61 11.17 3.71
N ASP A 108 4.44 10.96 4.30
CA ASP A 108 4.06 11.44 5.63
C ASP A 108 4.56 10.54 6.78
N GLY A 109 5.25 9.44 6.47
CA GLY A 109 5.80 8.48 7.40
C GLY A 109 4.86 7.35 7.83
N HIS A 110 3.61 7.31 7.36
CA HIS A 110 2.71 6.21 7.66
C HIS A 110 3.10 4.94 6.92
N ARG A 111 3.17 3.83 7.67
CA ARG A 111 3.53 2.52 7.16
C ARG A 111 2.30 1.65 6.95
N THR A 112 2.23 1.03 5.78
CA THR A 112 1.29 -0.05 5.47
C THR A 112 2.06 -1.28 5.03
N GLN A 113 1.44 -2.44 5.15
CA GLN A 113 2.04 -3.71 4.72
C GLN A 113 0.95 -4.68 4.30
N GLY A 114 1.31 -5.62 3.44
CA GLY A 114 0.40 -6.64 2.98
C GLY A 114 1.11 -7.73 2.22
N HIS A 115 0.34 -8.71 1.80
CA HIS A 115 0.83 -9.81 0.99
C HIS A 115 -0.26 -10.33 0.06
N TYR A 116 0.15 -10.98 -1.00
CA TYR A 116 -0.72 -11.70 -1.92
C TYR A 116 0.06 -12.82 -2.58
N ALA A 117 -0.65 -13.72 -3.26
CA ALA A 117 -0.04 -14.83 -3.96
C ALA A 117 -0.41 -14.83 -5.44
N PHE A 118 0.45 -15.40 -6.27
CA PHE A 118 0.17 -15.77 -7.64
C PHE A 118 0.73 -17.16 -7.92
N THR A 119 0.22 -17.82 -8.95
CA THR A 119 0.62 -19.16 -9.34
C THR A 119 1.13 -19.17 -10.77
N LEU A 120 2.24 -19.85 -11.01
CA LEU A 120 2.77 -20.15 -12.32
C LEU A 120 2.48 -21.62 -12.64
N LYS A 121 1.86 -21.86 -13.75
CA LYS A 121 1.61 -23.22 -14.25
C LYS A 121 2.78 -23.78 -15.03
#